data_36bac6607a24f9afae292dd35f976a50
#
_entry.id   36bac6607a24f9afae292dd35f976a50
#
_cell.length_a   1.000
_cell.length_b   1.000
_cell.length_c   1.000
_cell.angle_alpha   90.00
_cell.angle_beta   90.00
_cell.angle_gamma   90.00
#
_symmetry.space_group_name_H-M   'P 1'
#
loop_
_entity.id
_entity.type
_entity.pdbx_description
1 polymer ?
#
loop_
_entity_poly.entity_id
_entity_poly.type
_entity_poly.pdbx_seq_one_letter_code
_entity_poly.pdbx_strand_id
1 'polypeptide(L)'
;MGSLHEFSHRLAHPMEIKGLEQPEDFPLLCSHHWPLGLRTDLQQAGYEVPECLIDALPEPGFDPLTFRTPPTTATRLLNEGDIIDLGDIAFEVLHLPGHSPGSIGLWEPNTGTLFSGDAIYNGPLLDNFPDSDIDDYIHTMRRLITLPVNIVHAGHDPSFDANRLRILAKTYLNRH
;
A
#
# COMPACT_ATOMS: atom_id res chain seq x y z
N MET A 1 -1.53 8.03 -2.35
CA MET A 1 -0.80 9.13 -1.64
C MET A 1 -1.24 10.54 -2.05
N GLY A 2 -2.05 10.69 -3.10
CA GLY A 2 -2.36 11.99 -3.70
C GLY A 2 -2.99 13.07 -2.79
N SER A 3 -3.68 12.70 -1.71
CA SER A 3 -4.33 13.64 -0.79
C SER A 3 -3.63 13.78 0.57
N LEU A 4 -2.49 13.11 0.80
CA LEU A 4 -1.82 13.14 2.10
C LEU A 4 -1.44 14.56 2.55
N HIS A 5 -1.10 15.44 1.62
CA HIS A 5 -0.75 16.84 1.86
C HIS A 5 -1.91 17.67 2.46
N GLU A 6 -3.17 17.23 2.30
CA GLU A 6 -4.36 17.92 2.82
C GLU A 6 -4.54 17.74 4.33
N PHE A 7 -3.87 16.76 4.95
CA PHE A 7 -3.99 16.47 6.37
C PHE A 7 -2.91 17.17 7.19
N SER A 8 -3.29 17.69 8.37
CA SER A 8 -2.36 18.32 9.30
C SER A 8 -1.46 17.31 10.02
N HIS A 9 -1.95 16.08 10.23
CA HIS A 9 -1.21 14.98 10.84
C HIS A 9 -0.95 13.91 9.79
N ARG A 10 0.32 13.73 9.47
CA ARG A 10 0.77 12.78 8.43
C ARG A 10 1.79 11.84 9.05
N LEU A 11 1.46 10.56 9.05
CA LEU A 11 2.25 9.51 9.66
C LEU A 11 2.81 8.59 8.57
N ALA A 12 4.09 8.28 8.63
CA ALA A 12 4.72 7.37 7.68
C ALA A 12 5.94 6.68 8.29
N HIS A 13 6.30 5.53 7.76
CA HIS A 13 7.55 4.89 8.10
C HIS A 13 8.75 5.70 7.57
N PRO A 14 9.89 5.76 8.28
CA PRO A 14 11.06 6.53 7.83
C PRO A 14 11.52 6.21 6.42
N MET A 15 11.42 4.97 5.99
CA MET A 15 11.87 4.51 4.66
C MET A 15 10.99 5.00 3.50
N GLU A 16 9.78 5.52 3.78
CA GLU A 16 8.86 6.08 2.78
C GLU A 16 9.01 7.59 2.58
N ILE A 17 9.80 8.28 3.43
CA ILE A 17 9.89 9.75 3.43
C ILE A 17 10.39 10.28 2.09
N LYS A 18 11.38 9.64 1.49
CA LYS A 18 11.92 10.07 0.20
C LYS A 18 10.84 10.08 -0.89
N GLY A 19 10.00 9.04 -0.96
CA GLY A 19 8.91 8.96 -1.93
C GLY A 19 7.80 10.00 -1.67
N LEU A 20 7.58 10.40 -0.41
CA LEU A 20 6.64 11.44 -0.06
C LEU A 20 7.14 12.85 -0.41
N GLU A 21 8.43 13.12 -0.18
CA GLU A 21 9.06 14.43 -0.43
C GLU A 21 9.43 14.62 -1.90
N GLN A 22 9.70 13.54 -2.60
CA GLN A 22 10.13 13.53 -4.00
C GLN A 22 9.31 12.51 -4.79
N PRO A 23 7.97 12.71 -4.91
CA PRO A 23 7.14 11.81 -5.69
C PRO A 23 7.57 11.82 -7.16
N GLU A 24 7.34 10.72 -7.85
CA GLU A 24 7.67 10.60 -9.27
C GLU A 24 6.92 11.63 -10.13
N ASP A 25 7.64 12.23 -11.07
CA ASP A 25 7.12 13.29 -11.94
C ASP A 25 6.62 12.72 -13.28
N PHE A 26 5.51 11.99 -13.23
CA PHE A 26 4.78 11.59 -14.44
C PHE A 26 3.27 11.78 -14.29
N PRO A 27 2.49 11.86 -15.38
CA PRO A 27 1.04 11.97 -15.35
C PRO A 27 0.37 10.74 -14.75
N LEU A 28 0.18 10.73 -13.42
CA LEU A 28 -0.32 9.57 -12.68
C LEU A 28 -1.66 9.05 -13.20
N LEU A 29 -2.55 9.96 -13.66
CA LEU A 29 -3.89 9.60 -14.11
C LEU A 29 -3.95 9.05 -15.54
N CYS A 30 -2.83 9.05 -16.28
CA CYS A 30 -2.78 8.65 -17.68
C CYS A 30 -1.76 7.54 -17.91
N SER A 31 -2.20 6.30 -17.88
CA SER A 31 -1.32 5.12 -17.87
C SER A 31 -0.36 5.00 -19.07
N HIS A 32 -0.69 5.57 -20.21
CA HIS A 32 0.18 5.55 -21.38
C HIS A 32 1.39 6.49 -21.28
N HIS A 33 1.41 7.38 -20.28
CA HIS A 33 2.54 8.22 -19.92
C HIS A 33 3.37 7.70 -18.73
N TRP A 34 3.02 6.54 -18.20
CA TRP A 34 3.77 5.93 -17.10
C TRP A 34 5.15 5.45 -17.57
N PRO A 35 6.10 5.26 -16.64
CA PRO A 35 7.39 4.68 -16.95
C PRO A 35 7.28 3.38 -17.74
N LEU A 36 8.22 3.20 -18.67
CA LEU A 36 8.25 1.99 -19.51
C LEU A 36 8.39 0.75 -18.62
N GLY A 37 7.48 -0.19 -18.79
CA GLY A 37 7.44 -1.42 -18.00
C GLY A 37 6.31 -1.44 -16.97
N LEU A 38 6.05 -0.36 -16.24
CA LEU A 38 5.03 -0.33 -15.18
C LEU A 38 3.66 -0.85 -15.65
N ARG A 39 3.18 -0.36 -16.80
CA ARG A 39 1.92 -0.81 -17.40
C ARG A 39 1.96 -2.31 -17.76
N THR A 40 3.06 -2.76 -18.34
CA THR A 40 3.26 -4.15 -18.73
C THR A 40 3.30 -5.06 -17.50
N ASP A 41 4.00 -4.65 -16.44
CA ASP A 41 4.14 -5.41 -15.21
C ASP A 41 2.78 -5.59 -14.52
N LEU A 42 1.97 -4.52 -14.44
CA LEU A 42 0.61 -4.58 -13.92
C LEU A 42 -0.30 -5.51 -14.75
N GLN A 43 -0.23 -5.43 -16.07
CA GLN A 43 -1.00 -6.31 -16.96
C GLN A 43 -0.56 -7.77 -16.83
N GLN A 44 0.74 -8.05 -16.69
CA GLN A 44 1.26 -9.41 -16.43
C GLN A 44 0.82 -9.94 -15.07
N ALA A 45 0.68 -9.07 -14.08
CA ALA A 45 0.11 -9.40 -12.77
C ALA A 45 -1.41 -9.63 -12.81
N GLY A 46 -2.07 -9.37 -13.95
CA GLY A 46 -3.51 -9.62 -14.13
C GLY A 46 -4.40 -8.41 -13.89
N TYR A 47 -3.84 -7.21 -13.79
CA TYR A 47 -4.62 -5.98 -13.64
C TYR A 47 -5.05 -5.42 -15.00
N GLU A 48 -6.30 -4.94 -15.05
CA GLU A 48 -6.73 -4.07 -16.14
C GLU A 48 -6.14 -2.67 -15.93
N VAL A 49 -5.44 -2.17 -16.94
CA VAL A 49 -4.81 -0.84 -16.89
C VAL A 49 -5.46 0.04 -17.95
N PRO A 50 -6.49 0.81 -17.60
CA PRO A 50 -7.16 1.74 -18.53
C PRO A 50 -6.21 2.88 -18.92
N GLU A 51 -6.46 3.50 -20.06
CA GLU A 51 -5.66 4.66 -20.52
C GLU A 51 -5.77 5.84 -19.56
N CYS A 52 -6.96 6.06 -18.98
CA CYS A 52 -7.22 7.06 -17.96
C CYS A 52 -7.77 6.36 -16.71
N LEU A 53 -7.22 6.69 -15.55
CA LEU A 53 -7.62 6.12 -14.26
C LEU A 53 -8.86 6.78 -13.65
N ILE A 54 -9.36 7.84 -14.27
CA ILE A 54 -10.59 8.53 -13.87
C ILE A 54 -11.59 8.50 -15.00
N ASP A 55 -12.86 8.33 -14.67
CA ASP A 55 -14.00 8.32 -15.58
C ASP A 55 -14.84 9.61 -15.49
N ALA A 56 -14.49 10.51 -14.56
CA ALA A 56 -15.10 11.83 -14.40
C ALA A 56 -14.04 12.89 -14.08
N LEU A 57 -14.21 14.09 -14.63
CA LEU A 57 -13.33 15.21 -14.33
C LEU A 57 -13.78 15.93 -13.06
N PRO A 58 -12.86 16.33 -12.15
CA PRO A 58 -13.19 17.03 -10.91
C PRO A 58 -13.81 18.42 -11.19
N GLU A 59 -13.42 19.06 -12.30
CA GLU A 59 -13.95 20.36 -12.74
C GLU A 59 -13.86 20.53 -14.27
N PRO A 60 -14.68 21.38 -14.88
CA PRO A 60 -14.57 21.67 -16.31
C PRO A 60 -13.19 22.22 -16.68
N GLY A 61 -12.56 21.64 -17.69
CA GLY A 61 -11.24 22.06 -18.18
C GLY A 61 -10.05 21.45 -17.42
N PHE A 62 -10.29 20.57 -16.46
CA PHE A 62 -9.21 19.77 -15.84
C PHE A 62 -8.53 18.90 -16.89
N ASP A 63 -7.21 18.97 -16.95
CA ASP A 63 -6.38 18.13 -17.81
C ASP A 63 -5.69 17.03 -16.99
N PRO A 64 -6.08 15.75 -17.13
CA PRO A 64 -5.45 14.63 -16.41
C PRO A 64 -3.95 14.49 -16.64
N LEU A 65 -3.44 14.99 -17.78
CA LEU A 65 -2.00 14.96 -18.09
C LEU A 65 -1.17 15.88 -17.22
N THR A 66 -1.79 16.88 -16.62
CA THR A 66 -1.11 17.86 -15.76
C THR A 66 -1.08 17.44 -14.29
N PHE A 67 -1.90 16.46 -13.91
CA PHE A 67 -1.94 16.01 -12.51
C PHE A 67 -0.62 15.36 -12.09
N ARG A 68 -0.11 15.82 -10.96
CA ARG A 68 1.07 15.27 -10.28
C ARG A 68 0.73 15.04 -8.82
N THR A 69 1.36 14.01 -8.23
CA THR A 69 1.27 13.82 -6.79
C THR A 69 1.98 14.98 -6.08
N PRO A 70 1.28 15.77 -5.24
CA PRO A 70 1.94 16.86 -4.54
C PRO A 70 2.98 16.33 -3.54
N PRO A 71 4.20 16.87 -3.53
CA PRO A 71 5.19 16.53 -2.52
C PRO A 71 4.69 16.89 -1.12
N THR A 72 4.98 16.04 -0.15
CA THR A 72 4.63 16.27 1.25
C THR A 72 5.65 15.61 2.16
N THR A 73 5.58 15.90 3.47
CA THR A 73 6.43 15.24 4.45
C THR A 73 5.59 14.71 5.62
N ALA A 74 6.08 13.69 6.30
CA ALA A 74 5.44 13.21 7.51
C ALA A 74 5.61 14.21 8.66
N THR A 75 4.60 14.31 9.50
CA THR A 75 4.64 15.09 10.76
C THR A 75 5.03 14.23 11.95
N ARG A 76 4.91 12.89 11.81
CA ARG A 76 5.35 11.91 12.78
C ARG A 76 5.86 10.67 12.04
N LEU A 77 7.02 10.17 12.44
CA LEU A 77 7.55 8.90 11.95
C LEU A 77 6.99 7.75 12.79
N LEU A 78 6.72 6.63 12.12
CA LEU A 78 6.22 5.41 12.73
C LEU A 78 7.23 4.27 12.52
N ASN A 79 7.48 3.54 13.60
CA ASN A 79 8.29 2.34 13.59
C ASN A 79 7.50 1.14 14.11
N GLU A 80 8.06 -0.04 13.97
CA GLU A 80 7.52 -1.28 14.56
C GLU A 80 7.17 -1.10 16.03
N GLY A 81 5.96 -1.50 16.41
CA GLY A 81 5.47 -1.45 17.78
C GLY A 81 5.00 -0.08 18.28
N ASP A 82 5.09 0.98 17.46
CA ASP A 82 4.48 2.26 17.81
C ASP A 82 2.97 2.15 17.96
N ILE A 83 2.40 2.93 18.89
CA ILE A 83 0.95 2.95 19.09
C ILE A 83 0.36 4.23 18.51
N ILE A 84 -0.71 4.04 17.75
CA ILE A 84 -1.61 5.11 17.29
C ILE A 84 -2.88 5.02 18.12
N ASP A 85 -3.00 5.90 19.11
CA ASP A 85 -4.13 5.98 20.03
C ASP A 85 -5.16 6.98 19.47
N LEU A 86 -6.39 6.52 19.27
CA LEU A 86 -7.53 7.33 18.82
C LEU A 86 -8.54 7.58 19.95
N GLY A 87 -8.20 7.19 21.20
CA GLY A 87 -8.99 7.38 22.40
C GLY A 87 -9.77 6.11 22.79
N ASP A 88 -10.71 5.70 21.98
CA ASP A 88 -11.53 4.49 22.21
C ASP A 88 -10.97 3.24 21.52
N ILE A 89 -10.06 3.42 20.61
CA ILE A 89 -9.36 2.35 19.88
C ILE A 89 -7.89 2.72 19.69
N ALA A 90 -7.00 1.74 19.76
CA ALA A 90 -5.57 1.92 19.52
C ALA A 90 -5.05 0.87 18.54
N PHE A 91 -4.16 1.29 17.66
CA PHE A 91 -3.50 0.43 16.69
C PHE A 91 -2.02 0.32 16.99
N GLU A 92 -1.50 -0.90 16.95
CA GLU A 92 -0.07 -1.17 16.92
C GLU A 92 0.42 -1.12 15.47
N VAL A 93 1.53 -0.45 15.25
CA VAL A 93 2.21 -0.40 13.96
C VAL A 93 3.01 -1.68 13.76
N LEU A 94 2.72 -2.39 12.70
CA LEU A 94 3.50 -3.55 12.25
C LEU A 94 4.32 -3.14 11.02
N HIS A 95 5.63 -3.27 11.06
CA HIS A 95 6.48 -3.13 9.88
C HIS A 95 6.36 -4.39 9.03
N LEU A 96 5.86 -4.25 7.81
CA LEU A 96 5.52 -5.33 6.88
C LEU A 96 6.19 -5.08 5.51
N PRO A 97 7.52 -5.05 5.46
CA PRO A 97 8.25 -4.73 4.23
C PRO A 97 8.08 -5.83 3.17
N GLY A 98 8.46 -5.47 1.95
CA GLY A 98 8.47 -6.36 0.78
C GLY A 98 7.81 -5.72 -0.43
N HIS A 99 6.58 -5.22 -0.34
CA HIS A 99 5.96 -4.38 -1.38
C HIS A 99 6.72 -3.06 -1.53
N SER A 100 6.99 -2.40 -0.41
CA SER A 100 7.95 -1.31 -0.29
C SER A 100 8.74 -1.48 1.01
N PRO A 101 9.92 -0.86 1.14
CA PRO A 101 10.78 -1.02 2.32
C PRO A 101 10.16 -0.45 3.61
N GLY A 102 9.26 0.53 3.50
CA GLY A 102 8.56 1.14 4.62
C GLY A 102 7.09 0.75 4.72
N SER A 103 6.66 -0.33 4.07
CA SER A 103 5.29 -0.83 4.21
C SER A 103 4.96 -1.13 5.67
N ILE A 104 3.83 -0.61 6.15
CA ILE A 104 3.32 -0.84 7.51
C ILE A 104 1.88 -1.35 7.48
N GLY A 105 1.51 -2.12 8.50
CA GLY A 105 0.13 -2.41 8.84
C GLY A 105 -0.26 -1.77 10.16
N LEU A 106 -1.56 -1.53 10.34
CA LEU A 106 -2.12 -1.08 11.61
C LEU A 106 -2.95 -2.23 12.20
N TRP A 107 -2.51 -2.72 13.34
CA TRP A 107 -3.07 -3.87 14.03
C TRP A 107 -3.88 -3.46 15.26
N GLU A 108 -5.14 -3.87 15.33
CA GLU A 108 -5.99 -3.71 16.51
C GLU A 108 -6.23 -5.09 17.14
N PRO A 109 -5.60 -5.40 18.29
CA PRO A 109 -5.58 -6.75 18.85
C PRO A 109 -6.91 -7.20 19.48
N ASN A 110 -7.76 -6.28 19.98
CA ASN A 110 -9.00 -6.65 20.68
C ASN A 110 -10.04 -7.22 19.71
N THR A 111 -10.16 -6.66 18.50
CA THR A 111 -11.07 -7.15 17.47
C THR A 111 -10.41 -8.09 16.47
N GLY A 112 -9.08 -8.11 16.43
CA GLY A 112 -8.32 -8.81 15.38
C GLY A 112 -8.41 -8.14 14.02
N THR A 113 -8.49 -6.80 14.00
CA THR A 113 -8.56 -6.01 12.76
C THR A 113 -7.17 -5.61 12.30
N LEU A 114 -6.85 -5.87 11.04
CA LEU A 114 -5.61 -5.46 10.40
C LEU A 114 -5.92 -4.55 9.20
N PHE A 115 -5.38 -3.33 9.21
CA PHE A 115 -5.24 -2.52 8.00
C PHE A 115 -3.86 -2.80 7.42
N SER A 116 -3.81 -3.53 6.31
CA SER A 116 -2.53 -4.08 5.79
C SER A 116 -1.85 -3.19 4.77
N GLY A 117 -2.46 -2.08 4.32
CA GLY A 117 -1.98 -1.37 3.14
C GLY A 117 -1.80 -2.35 1.98
N ASP A 118 -0.67 -2.25 1.29
CA ASP A 118 -0.34 -3.10 0.15
C ASP A 118 0.58 -4.28 0.50
N ALA A 119 0.85 -4.50 1.80
CA ALA A 119 1.60 -5.67 2.25
C ALA A 119 0.88 -6.99 1.95
N ILE A 120 -0.46 -7.01 2.03
CA ILE A 120 -1.28 -8.14 1.56
C ILE A 120 -2.69 -7.65 1.21
N TYR A 121 -3.23 -8.07 0.05
CA TYR A 121 -4.55 -7.73 -0.44
C TYR A 121 -5.15 -8.91 -1.24
N ASN A 122 -6.45 -8.85 -1.54
CA ASN A 122 -7.17 -9.97 -2.16
C ASN A 122 -7.00 -9.98 -3.69
N GLY A 123 -5.76 -9.83 -4.16
CA GLY A 123 -5.38 -9.81 -5.57
C GLY A 123 -3.98 -10.37 -5.78
N PRO A 124 -3.43 -10.26 -7.00
CA PRO A 124 -2.04 -10.58 -7.29
C PRO A 124 -1.10 -9.63 -6.53
N LEU A 125 -0.28 -10.17 -5.64
CA LEU A 125 0.67 -9.37 -4.88
C LEU A 125 1.81 -8.90 -5.79
N LEU A 126 2.05 -7.59 -5.81
CA LEU A 126 3.09 -6.94 -6.61
C LEU A 126 4.40 -6.89 -5.82
N ASP A 127 5.41 -7.56 -6.33
CA ASP A 127 6.74 -7.73 -5.74
C ASP A 127 7.89 -7.41 -6.71
N ASN A 128 7.54 -6.80 -7.84
CA ASN A 128 8.45 -6.51 -8.96
C ASN A 128 8.71 -5.01 -9.17
N PHE A 129 8.29 -4.16 -8.24
CA PHE A 129 8.64 -2.74 -8.29
C PHE A 129 10.12 -2.53 -7.92
N PRO A 130 10.74 -1.40 -8.33
CA PRO A 130 12.15 -1.11 -8.05
C PRO A 130 12.54 -1.17 -6.57
N ASP A 131 11.62 -0.82 -5.68
CA ASP A 131 11.81 -0.79 -4.23
C ASP A 131 11.23 -2.03 -3.52
N SER A 132 10.69 -3.01 -4.26
CA SER A 132 10.19 -4.26 -3.69
C SER A 132 11.35 -5.21 -3.38
N ASP A 133 11.19 -5.99 -2.30
CA ASP A 133 12.14 -7.03 -1.88
C ASP A 133 11.41 -8.35 -1.58
N ILE A 134 11.77 -9.41 -2.32
CA ILE A 134 11.11 -10.72 -2.21
C ILE A 134 11.43 -11.40 -0.87
N ASP A 135 12.64 -11.27 -0.37
CA ASP A 135 13.03 -11.91 0.90
C ASP A 135 12.31 -11.25 2.08
N ASP A 136 12.20 -9.93 2.09
CA ASP A 136 11.40 -9.17 3.06
C ASP A 136 9.91 -9.55 2.94
N TYR A 137 9.41 -9.69 1.72
CA TYR A 137 8.00 -10.07 1.49
C TYR A 137 7.71 -11.49 2.03
N ILE A 138 8.65 -12.43 1.85
CA ILE A 138 8.55 -13.78 2.42
C ILE A 138 8.49 -13.72 3.96
N HIS A 139 9.32 -12.89 4.60
CA HIS A 139 9.30 -12.69 6.06
C HIS A 139 7.95 -12.10 6.51
N THR A 140 7.45 -11.10 5.82
CA THR A 140 6.13 -10.50 6.05
C THR A 140 5.01 -11.54 5.93
N MET A 141 4.99 -12.35 4.88
CA MET A 141 3.96 -13.41 4.73
C MET A 141 3.99 -14.44 5.86
N ARG A 142 5.19 -14.87 6.28
CA ARG A 142 5.35 -15.80 7.41
C ARG A 142 4.81 -15.19 8.72
N ARG A 143 5.09 -13.92 8.96
CA ARG A 143 4.56 -13.18 10.11
C ARG A 143 3.03 -13.11 10.09
N LEU A 144 2.45 -12.70 8.97
CA LEU A 144 1.00 -12.54 8.82
C LEU A 144 0.21 -13.83 9.04
N ILE A 145 0.74 -14.99 8.65
CA ILE A 145 0.11 -16.30 8.90
C ILE A 145 -0.07 -16.56 10.40
N THR A 146 0.83 -16.06 11.25
CA THR A 146 0.82 -16.30 12.71
C THR A 146 0.01 -15.27 13.48
N LEU A 147 -0.32 -14.13 12.86
CA LEU A 147 -1.07 -13.08 13.51
C LEU A 147 -2.54 -13.51 13.71
N PRO A 148 -3.14 -13.29 14.91
CA PRO A 148 -4.51 -13.70 15.21
C PRO A 148 -5.55 -12.75 14.60
N VAL A 149 -5.47 -12.57 13.28
CA VAL A 149 -6.38 -11.72 12.50
C VAL A 149 -7.77 -12.32 12.43
N ASN A 150 -8.81 -11.50 12.54
CA ASN A 150 -10.19 -11.82 12.21
C ASN A 150 -10.56 -11.26 10.83
N ILE A 151 -10.20 -9.99 10.58
CA ILE A 151 -10.50 -9.29 9.33
C ILE A 151 -9.31 -8.45 8.86
N VAL A 152 -9.10 -8.40 7.55
CA VAL A 152 -8.11 -7.54 6.89
C VAL A 152 -8.83 -6.51 6.03
N HIS A 153 -8.44 -5.25 6.20
CA HIS A 153 -8.76 -4.13 5.32
C HIS A 153 -7.49 -3.73 4.58
N ALA A 154 -7.40 -4.10 3.32
CA ALA A 154 -6.22 -3.84 2.51
C ALA A 154 -6.31 -2.50 1.75
N GLY A 155 -5.21 -2.06 1.16
CA GLY A 155 -5.16 -0.88 0.30
C GLY A 155 -5.91 -1.06 -1.02
N HIS A 156 -6.04 -2.32 -1.47
CA HIS A 156 -6.73 -2.72 -2.69
C HIS A 156 -7.70 -3.87 -2.41
N ASP A 157 -8.70 -4.01 -3.27
CA ASP A 157 -9.69 -5.08 -3.26
C ASP A 157 -10.60 -5.11 -2.01
N PRO A 158 -11.64 -5.93 -1.99
CA PRO A 158 -12.51 -6.06 -0.83
C PRO A 158 -11.79 -6.65 0.39
N SER A 159 -12.25 -6.25 1.58
CA SER A 159 -11.82 -6.83 2.86
C SER A 159 -12.02 -8.34 2.90
N PHE A 160 -11.20 -9.04 3.65
CA PHE A 160 -11.21 -10.50 3.70
C PHE A 160 -10.87 -11.02 5.11
N ASP A 161 -11.21 -12.29 5.35
CA ASP A 161 -11.04 -12.95 6.64
C ASP A 161 -9.66 -13.60 6.83
N ALA A 162 -9.42 -14.11 8.04
CA ALA A 162 -8.21 -14.83 8.41
C ALA A 162 -7.92 -16.05 7.52
N ASN A 163 -8.96 -16.76 7.03
CA ASN A 163 -8.75 -17.93 6.17
C ASN A 163 -8.19 -17.49 4.83
N ARG A 164 -8.76 -16.43 4.26
CA ARG A 164 -8.28 -15.87 3.00
C ARG A 164 -6.87 -15.31 3.13
N LEU A 165 -6.55 -14.61 4.25
CA LEU A 165 -5.19 -14.16 4.54
C LEU A 165 -4.19 -15.32 4.47
N ARG A 166 -4.48 -16.42 5.17
CA ARG A 166 -3.59 -17.60 5.18
C ARG A 166 -3.44 -18.24 3.81
N ILE A 167 -4.50 -18.26 3.00
CA ILE A 167 -4.44 -18.78 1.62
C ILE A 167 -3.52 -17.90 0.78
N LEU A 168 -3.72 -16.57 0.78
CA LEU A 168 -2.92 -15.62 0.02
C LEU A 168 -1.44 -15.70 0.41
N ALA A 169 -1.14 -15.63 1.71
CA ALA A 169 0.23 -15.69 2.20
C ALA A 169 0.92 -17.02 1.87
N LYS A 170 0.23 -18.16 2.03
CA LYS A 170 0.78 -19.47 1.64
C LYS A 170 0.97 -19.60 0.13
N THR A 171 0.05 -19.06 -0.67
CA THR A 171 0.20 -19.04 -2.13
C THR A 171 1.45 -18.28 -2.54
N TYR A 172 1.69 -17.13 -1.92
CA TYR A 172 2.90 -16.34 -2.14
C TYR A 172 4.16 -17.13 -1.77
N LEU A 173 4.20 -17.70 -0.55
CA LEU A 173 5.34 -18.49 -0.05
C LEU A 173 5.64 -19.74 -0.90
N ASN A 174 4.64 -20.32 -1.56
CA ASN A 174 4.84 -21.50 -2.44
C ASN A 174 5.34 -21.12 -3.84
N ARG A 175 5.24 -19.84 -4.21
CA ARG A 175 5.74 -19.32 -5.50
C ARG A 175 7.24 -19.00 -5.45
N HIS A 176 7.73 -18.70 -4.26
CA HIS A 176 9.10 -18.35 -3.95
C HIS A 176 9.77 -19.35 -3.01
#